data_d3593e30c5205cf0877cf97d215f8579
#
_entry.id   d3593e30c5205cf0877cf97d215f8579
#
_cell.length_a   1.000
_cell.length_b   1.000
_cell.length_c   1.000
_cell.angle_alpha   90.00
_cell.angle_beta   90.00
_cell.angle_gamma   90.00
#
_symmetry.space_group_name_H-M   'P 1'
#
loop_
_entity.id
_entity.type
_entity.pdbx_description
1 polymer ?
#
loop_
_entity_poly.entity_id
_entity_poly.type
_entity_poly.pdbx_seq_one_letter_code
_entity_poly.pdbx_strand_id
1 'polypeptide(L)'
;RGDRRVILEKLKSSMMIDRLLDAEVKVPDKPTEEELEAYYRANLDQFMAEEEVRVSQIFIEPSSHEAAREAFIALRALRKELLAGKDFAEAAREHGSDEDREIDLGFMKQGRTLPEVEAITFSMEIGEISPIVATHYGFHLFKVTDRREAAPIPRSEIPGLDEKYLGERRAKEIAALIERVKSVSTIEEVAETPAGA
;
A
#
# COMPACT_ATOMS: atom_id res chain seq x y z
N ARG A 1 -13.09 -41.65 -21.58
CA ARG A 1 -14.33 -41.17 -22.28
C ARG A 1 -15.19 -40.28 -21.39
N GLY A 2 -15.20 -40.46 -20.06
CA GLY A 2 -15.95 -39.63 -19.12
C GLY A 2 -15.51 -38.18 -19.07
N ASP A 3 -14.20 -37.92 -19.04
CA ASP A 3 -13.64 -36.56 -18.90
C ASP A 3 -13.99 -35.62 -20.07
N ARG A 4 -14.03 -36.15 -21.29
CA ARG A 4 -14.39 -35.33 -22.47
C ARG A 4 -15.84 -34.81 -22.42
N ARG A 5 -16.76 -35.63 -21.91
CA ARG A 5 -18.17 -35.24 -21.80
C ARG A 5 -18.37 -34.16 -20.75
N VAL A 6 -17.74 -34.31 -19.59
CA VAL A 6 -17.76 -33.30 -18.52
C VAL A 6 -17.15 -31.98 -18.97
N ILE A 7 -16.02 -32.03 -19.67
CA ILE A 7 -15.38 -30.84 -20.23
C ILE A 7 -16.30 -30.13 -21.25
N LEU A 8 -16.94 -30.89 -22.16
CA LEU A 8 -17.88 -30.34 -23.14
C LEU A 8 -19.11 -29.70 -22.49
N GLU A 9 -19.68 -30.30 -21.44
CA GLU A 9 -20.82 -29.74 -20.70
C GLU A 9 -20.41 -28.45 -19.98
N LYS A 10 -19.27 -28.43 -19.31
CA LYS A 10 -18.75 -27.20 -18.68
C LYS A 10 -18.50 -26.09 -19.70
N LEU A 11 -17.92 -26.43 -20.85
CA LEU A 11 -17.68 -25.46 -21.91
C LEU A 11 -18.98 -24.88 -22.51
N LYS A 12 -19.99 -25.76 -22.73
CA LYS A 12 -21.32 -25.29 -23.18
C LYS A 12 -21.96 -24.37 -22.16
N SER A 13 -21.93 -24.74 -20.88
CA SER A 13 -22.49 -23.91 -19.80
C SER A 13 -21.80 -22.54 -19.74
N SER A 14 -20.47 -22.51 -19.82
CA SER A 14 -19.72 -21.25 -19.87
C SER A 14 -20.12 -20.37 -21.05
N MET A 15 -20.17 -20.95 -22.26
CA MET A 15 -20.59 -20.22 -23.47
C MET A 15 -22.04 -19.73 -23.41
N MET A 16 -22.93 -20.45 -22.75
CA MET A 16 -24.32 -20.00 -22.54
C MET A 16 -24.38 -18.83 -21.56
N ILE A 17 -23.62 -18.89 -20.48
CA ILE A 17 -23.51 -17.81 -19.49
C ILE A 17 -22.94 -16.55 -20.17
N ASP A 18 -21.84 -16.68 -20.91
CA ASP A 18 -21.21 -15.56 -21.63
C ASP A 18 -22.20 -14.89 -22.58
N ARG A 19 -22.95 -15.67 -23.38
CA ARG A 19 -23.98 -15.13 -24.29
C ARG A 19 -25.13 -14.45 -23.54
N LEU A 20 -25.54 -15.00 -22.40
CA LEU A 20 -26.58 -14.37 -21.58
C LEU A 20 -26.08 -13.04 -21.02
N LEU A 21 -24.85 -13.01 -20.49
CA LEU A 21 -24.25 -11.78 -19.97
C LEU A 21 -24.11 -10.72 -21.07
N ASP A 22 -23.66 -11.09 -22.27
CA ASP A 22 -23.54 -10.16 -23.41
C ASP A 22 -24.89 -9.62 -23.90
N ALA A 23 -25.95 -10.43 -23.75
CA ALA A 23 -27.30 -10.01 -24.12
C ALA A 23 -27.96 -9.08 -23.09
N GLU A 24 -27.80 -9.38 -21.80
CA GLU A 24 -28.53 -8.77 -20.70
C GLU A 24 -27.75 -7.65 -19.99
N VAL A 25 -26.41 -7.75 -19.92
CA VAL A 25 -25.55 -6.79 -19.26
C VAL A 25 -25.07 -5.75 -20.26
N LYS A 26 -25.67 -4.58 -20.23
CA LYS A 26 -25.33 -3.48 -21.14
C LYS A 26 -24.49 -2.43 -20.40
N VAL A 27 -23.20 -2.48 -20.60
CA VAL A 27 -22.24 -1.47 -20.11
C VAL A 27 -21.69 -0.75 -21.34
N PRO A 28 -21.60 0.57 -21.35
CA PRO A 28 -21.00 1.31 -22.46
C PRO A 28 -19.51 0.97 -22.60
N ASP A 29 -18.97 1.10 -23.80
CA ASP A 29 -17.55 0.82 -24.07
C ASP A 29 -16.63 1.85 -23.41
N LYS A 30 -17.14 3.06 -23.18
CA LYS A 30 -16.41 4.13 -22.50
C LYS A 30 -17.34 4.88 -21.53
N PRO A 31 -16.84 5.24 -20.35
CA PRO A 31 -17.57 6.11 -19.43
C PRO A 31 -17.57 7.55 -19.93
N THR A 32 -18.54 8.33 -19.49
CA THR A 32 -18.52 9.78 -19.67
C THR A 32 -17.62 10.45 -18.63
N GLU A 33 -17.16 11.66 -18.90
CA GLU A 33 -16.38 12.46 -17.95
C GLU A 33 -17.16 12.71 -16.64
N GLU A 34 -18.48 12.91 -16.74
CA GLU A 34 -19.36 13.11 -15.57
C GLU A 34 -19.45 11.86 -14.70
N GLU A 35 -19.56 10.68 -15.33
CA GLU A 35 -19.59 9.40 -14.62
C GLU A 35 -18.26 9.12 -13.90
N LEU A 36 -17.12 9.39 -14.53
CA LEU A 36 -15.80 9.23 -13.93
C LEU A 36 -15.58 10.21 -12.78
N GLU A 37 -16.01 11.45 -12.93
CA GLU A 37 -15.89 12.44 -11.87
C GLU A 37 -16.77 12.07 -10.67
N ALA A 38 -17.99 11.60 -10.91
CA ALA A 38 -18.88 11.14 -9.84
C ALA A 38 -18.32 9.89 -9.13
N TYR A 39 -17.78 8.95 -9.90
CA TYR A 39 -17.14 7.75 -9.36
C TYR A 39 -15.89 8.08 -8.52
N TYR A 40 -15.01 8.94 -9.04
CA TYR A 40 -13.82 9.40 -8.33
C TYR A 40 -14.20 10.05 -6.99
N ARG A 41 -15.15 10.97 -6.98
CA ARG A 41 -15.61 11.65 -5.74
C ARG A 41 -16.25 10.70 -4.74
N ALA A 42 -17.01 9.72 -5.23
CA ALA A 42 -17.66 8.73 -4.38
C ALA A 42 -16.67 7.72 -3.75
N ASN A 43 -15.46 7.61 -4.31
CA ASN A 43 -14.44 6.64 -3.89
C ASN A 43 -13.09 7.29 -3.58
N LEU A 44 -13.09 8.55 -3.11
CA LEU A 44 -11.87 9.31 -2.82
C LEU A 44 -10.91 8.58 -1.89
N ASP A 45 -11.44 7.84 -0.92
CA ASP A 45 -10.69 7.01 0.01
C ASP A 45 -9.80 5.95 -0.66
N GLN A 46 -10.21 5.46 -1.85
CA GLN A 46 -9.43 4.50 -2.65
C GLN A 46 -8.36 5.18 -3.51
N PHE A 47 -8.40 6.49 -3.63
CA PHE A 47 -7.52 7.29 -4.49
C PHE A 47 -6.71 8.31 -3.69
N MET A 48 -6.35 7.96 -2.46
CA MET A 48 -5.48 8.77 -1.63
C MET A 48 -4.02 8.36 -1.84
N ALA A 49 -3.15 9.32 -2.06
CA ALA A 49 -1.73 9.12 -1.87
C ALA A 49 -1.45 8.97 -0.37
N GLU A 50 -0.59 8.01 -0.04
CA GLU A 50 -0.18 7.79 1.34
C GLU A 50 0.72 8.93 1.82
N GLU A 51 0.73 9.17 3.12
CA GLU A 51 1.69 10.06 3.73
C GLU A 51 3.12 9.52 3.55
N GLU A 52 4.06 10.41 3.22
CA GLU A 52 5.48 10.09 3.09
C GLU A 52 6.31 11.06 3.93
N VAL A 53 7.31 10.56 4.62
CA VAL A 53 8.30 11.37 5.34
C VAL A 53 9.69 11.15 4.77
N ARG A 54 10.43 12.24 4.49
CA ARG A 54 11.83 12.16 4.10
C ARG A 54 12.69 12.26 5.35
N VAL A 55 13.57 11.29 5.52
CA VAL A 55 14.31 11.12 6.76
C VAL A 55 15.80 11.01 6.48
N SER A 56 16.59 11.75 7.24
CA SER A 56 18.03 11.52 7.36
C SER A 56 18.33 10.79 8.65
N GLN A 57 19.37 9.94 8.65
CA GLN A 57 19.78 9.17 9.80
C GLN A 57 21.27 9.34 10.15
N ILE A 58 21.56 9.20 11.44
CA ILE A 58 22.88 8.84 11.96
C ILE A 58 22.73 7.46 12.57
N PHE A 59 23.51 6.50 12.11
CA PHE A 59 23.40 5.11 12.54
C PHE A 59 24.75 4.61 13.08
N ILE A 60 24.70 3.95 14.25
CA ILE A 60 25.86 3.29 14.85
C ILE A 60 25.50 1.84 15.13
N GLU A 61 26.25 0.92 14.53
CA GLU A 61 26.18 -0.50 14.81
C GLU A 61 27.24 -0.87 15.85
N PRO A 62 26.84 -1.27 17.06
CA PRO A 62 27.78 -1.65 18.08
C PRO A 62 28.29 -3.09 17.84
N SER A 63 29.61 -3.30 17.93
CA SER A 63 30.23 -4.61 17.75
C SER A 63 30.19 -5.50 19.01
N SER A 64 29.85 -4.92 20.17
CA SER A 64 29.78 -5.62 21.44
C SER A 64 28.82 -4.91 22.42
N HIS A 65 28.52 -5.55 23.53
CA HIS A 65 27.71 -4.93 24.60
C HIS A 65 28.36 -3.68 25.21
N GLU A 66 29.69 -3.67 25.33
CA GLU A 66 30.45 -2.51 25.82
C GLU A 66 30.40 -1.37 24.78
N ALA A 67 30.65 -1.68 23.49
CA ALA A 67 30.52 -0.74 22.40
C ALA A 67 29.09 -0.15 22.28
N ALA A 68 28.05 -0.94 22.57
CA ALA A 68 26.67 -0.46 22.60
C ALA A 68 26.46 0.62 23.67
N ARG A 69 27.07 0.45 24.84
CA ARG A 69 26.99 1.45 25.90
C ARG A 69 27.69 2.74 25.53
N GLU A 70 28.90 2.62 24.94
CA GLU A 70 29.66 3.77 24.46
C GLU A 70 28.95 4.50 23.34
N ALA A 71 28.40 3.78 22.34
CA ALA A 71 27.64 4.32 21.25
C ALA A 71 26.39 5.10 21.74
N PHE A 72 25.68 4.56 22.72
CA PHE A 72 24.53 5.25 23.31
C PHE A 72 24.93 6.56 24.00
N ILE A 73 26.05 6.55 24.75
CA ILE A 73 26.56 7.76 25.42
C ILE A 73 26.99 8.80 24.39
N ALA A 74 27.71 8.38 23.34
CA ALA A 74 28.12 9.26 22.25
C ALA A 74 26.94 9.87 21.50
N LEU A 75 25.94 9.07 21.12
CA LEU A 75 24.73 9.57 20.45
C LEU A 75 23.92 10.52 21.35
N ARG A 76 23.89 10.29 22.66
CA ARG A 76 23.24 11.20 23.59
C ARG A 76 23.94 12.57 23.67
N ALA A 77 25.27 12.60 23.61
CA ALA A 77 26.03 13.85 23.54
C ALA A 77 25.80 14.55 22.19
N LEU A 78 25.92 13.79 21.08
CA LEU A 78 25.69 14.29 19.74
C LEU A 78 24.29 14.88 19.56
N ARG A 79 23.25 14.21 20.09
CA ARG A 79 21.88 14.73 20.04
C ARG A 79 21.77 16.12 20.69
N LYS A 80 22.48 16.37 21.80
CA LYS A 80 22.51 17.71 22.43
C LYS A 80 23.14 18.77 21.53
N GLU A 81 24.22 18.41 20.81
CA GLU A 81 24.88 19.31 19.86
C GLU A 81 23.98 19.60 18.67
N LEU A 82 23.29 18.59 18.14
CA LEU A 82 22.32 18.74 17.07
C LEU A 82 21.14 19.63 17.46
N LEU A 83 20.61 19.47 18.68
CA LEU A 83 19.57 20.33 19.23
C LEU A 83 20.06 21.77 19.50
N ALA A 84 21.36 21.94 19.68
CA ALA A 84 22.00 23.25 19.80
C ALA A 84 22.34 23.90 18.44
N GLY A 85 22.05 23.23 17.32
CA GLY A 85 22.16 23.78 15.98
C GLY A 85 23.35 23.23 15.15
N LYS A 86 24.04 22.17 15.61
CA LYS A 86 25.05 21.49 14.77
C LYS A 86 24.36 20.93 13.51
N ASP A 87 25.06 21.02 12.37
CA ASP A 87 24.55 20.48 11.11
C ASP A 87 24.42 18.96 11.17
N PHE A 88 23.24 18.43 10.80
CA PHE A 88 22.96 17.01 10.89
C PHE A 88 23.77 16.19 9.88
N ALA A 89 23.93 16.68 8.66
CA ALA A 89 24.65 15.95 7.63
C ALA A 89 26.18 15.93 7.92
N GLU A 90 26.73 17.01 8.49
CA GLU A 90 28.10 17.06 8.96
C GLU A 90 28.31 16.05 10.10
N ALA A 91 27.44 16.08 11.09
CA ALA A 91 27.48 15.14 12.20
C ALA A 91 27.32 13.67 11.76
N ALA A 92 26.48 13.41 10.76
CA ALA A 92 26.33 12.08 10.20
C ALA A 92 27.62 11.54 9.57
N ARG A 93 28.35 12.39 8.83
CA ARG A 93 29.64 12.01 8.24
C ARG A 93 30.74 11.78 9.29
N GLU A 94 30.73 12.56 10.38
CA GLU A 94 31.70 12.42 11.46
C GLU A 94 31.46 11.19 12.33
N HIS A 95 30.22 10.80 12.53
CA HIS A 95 29.79 9.76 13.48
C HIS A 95 29.14 8.53 12.84
N GLY A 96 29.04 8.50 11.51
CA GLY A 96 28.56 7.32 10.79
C GLY A 96 29.56 6.17 10.93
N SER A 97 29.06 4.97 11.18
CA SER A 97 29.91 3.76 11.32
C SER A 97 30.47 3.25 9.99
N ASP A 98 29.99 3.79 8.86
CA ASP A 98 30.36 3.37 7.52
C ASP A 98 30.15 4.53 6.53
N GLU A 99 31.18 4.85 5.74
CA GLU A 99 31.11 5.92 4.72
C GLU A 99 30.10 5.61 3.60
N ASP A 100 29.80 4.33 3.37
CA ASP A 100 28.88 3.85 2.34
C ASP A 100 27.40 3.86 2.77
N ARG A 101 27.10 4.23 4.02
CA ARG A 101 25.71 4.29 4.48
C ARG A 101 25.02 5.58 4.06
N GLU A 102 23.86 5.41 3.45
CA GLU A 102 23.02 6.53 3.06
C GLU A 102 22.57 7.34 4.29
N ILE A 103 22.99 8.61 4.34
CA ILE A 103 22.54 9.55 5.36
C ILE A 103 21.09 9.94 5.11
N ASP A 104 20.71 10.19 3.85
CA ASP A 104 19.36 10.51 3.42
C ASP A 104 18.67 9.22 2.94
N LEU A 105 17.71 8.74 3.71
CA LEU A 105 16.92 7.56 3.37
C LEU A 105 15.84 7.81 2.31
N GLY A 106 15.70 9.07 1.87
CA GLY A 106 14.63 9.45 0.96
C GLY A 106 13.25 9.45 1.63
N PHE A 107 12.21 9.44 0.79
CA PHE A 107 10.84 9.37 1.26
C PHE A 107 10.46 7.95 1.65
N MET A 108 9.95 7.80 2.87
CA MET A 108 9.46 6.54 3.43
C MET A 108 7.95 6.58 3.57
N LYS A 109 7.31 5.43 3.32
CA LYS A 109 5.87 5.19 3.51
C LYS A 109 5.63 4.34 4.74
N GLN A 110 4.43 4.49 5.32
CA GLN A 110 4.00 3.59 6.41
C GLN A 110 3.98 2.12 5.95
N GLY A 111 4.30 1.22 6.84
CA GLY A 111 4.36 -0.23 6.58
C GLY A 111 5.57 -0.68 5.74
N ARG A 112 6.55 0.19 5.48
CA ARG A 112 7.74 -0.12 4.68
C ARG A 112 9.05 -0.15 5.45
N THR A 113 9.02 0.18 6.74
CA THR A 113 10.20 0.25 7.60
C THR A 113 9.93 -0.44 8.94
N LEU A 114 10.93 -0.46 9.82
CA LEU A 114 10.78 -1.06 11.14
C LEU A 114 9.72 -0.31 11.96
N PRO A 115 8.85 -1.00 12.69
CA PRO A 115 7.78 -0.35 13.46
C PRO A 115 8.27 0.74 14.43
N GLU A 116 9.42 0.54 15.07
CA GLU A 116 10.03 1.51 15.98
C GLU A 116 10.55 2.76 15.25
N VAL A 117 11.03 2.62 14.03
CA VAL A 117 11.45 3.73 13.17
C VAL A 117 10.23 4.50 12.70
N GLU A 118 9.23 3.78 12.19
CA GLU A 118 7.99 4.34 11.69
C GLU A 118 7.24 5.13 12.76
N ALA A 119 7.05 4.55 13.95
CA ALA A 119 6.35 5.20 15.05
C ALA A 119 6.99 6.55 15.46
N ILE A 120 8.30 6.66 15.34
CA ILE A 120 9.02 7.90 15.67
C ILE A 120 8.98 8.87 14.49
N THR A 121 9.39 8.45 13.28
CA THR A 121 9.58 9.38 12.17
C THR A 121 8.28 10.00 11.67
N PHE A 122 7.17 9.27 11.69
CA PHE A 122 5.86 9.80 11.32
C PHE A 122 5.21 10.69 12.39
N SER A 123 5.66 10.58 13.66
CA SER A 123 5.20 11.48 14.74
C SER A 123 5.96 12.80 14.83
N MET A 124 7.10 12.93 14.12
CA MET A 124 7.98 14.10 14.20
C MET A 124 7.58 15.19 13.20
N GLU A 125 7.87 16.44 13.52
CA GLU A 125 7.74 17.56 12.60
C GLU A 125 8.99 17.72 11.71
N ILE A 126 8.85 18.47 10.60
CA ILE A 126 9.98 18.79 9.72
C ILE A 126 11.03 19.57 10.50
N GLY A 127 12.27 19.13 10.44
CA GLY A 127 13.42 19.70 11.14
C GLY A 127 13.67 19.11 12.53
N GLU A 128 12.73 18.34 13.06
CA GLU A 128 12.85 17.73 14.37
C GLU A 128 13.90 16.59 14.37
N ILE A 129 14.58 16.42 15.52
CA ILE A 129 15.57 15.40 15.77
C ILE A 129 15.01 14.40 16.76
N SER A 130 14.97 13.13 16.41
CA SER A 130 14.41 12.05 17.22
C SER A 130 15.11 11.88 18.58
N PRO A 131 14.47 11.24 19.54
CA PRO A 131 15.20 10.49 20.58
C PRO A 131 16.12 9.44 19.92
N ILE A 132 17.03 8.84 20.72
CA ILE A 132 17.79 7.69 20.26
C ILE A 132 16.83 6.51 20.09
N VAL A 133 16.77 5.97 18.86
CA VAL A 133 15.96 4.80 18.52
C VAL A 133 16.86 3.57 18.49
N ALA A 134 16.52 2.58 19.30
CA ALA A 134 17.22 1.30 19.29
C ALA A 134 16.47 0.31 18.40
N THR A 135 17.18 -0.31 17.48
CA THR A 135 16.69 -1.40 16.63
C THR A 135 17.56 -2.63 16.82
N HIS A 136 17.21 -3.74 16.21
CA HIS A 136 18.08 -4.94 16.22
C HIS A 136 19.39 -4.76 15.42
N TYR A 137 19.50 -3.68 14.63
CA TYR A 137 20.72 -3.32 13.91
C TYR A 137 21.67 -2.44 14.74
N GLY A 138 21.14 -1.66 15.69
CA GLY A 138 21.91 -0.71 16.47
C GLY A 138 21.12 0.51 16.89
N PHE A 139 21.81 1.64 17.02
CA PHE A 139 21.23 2.90 17.48
C PHE A 139 21.14 3.92 16.35
N HIS A 140 20.04 4.63 16.32
CA HIS A 140 19.73 5.63 15.31
C HIS A 140 19.36 6.97 15.93
N LEU A 141 19.76 8.05 15.29
CA LEU A 141 19.13 9.36 15.39
C LEU A 141 18.53 9.71 14.03
N PHE A 142 17.30 10.17 14.01
CA PHE A 142 16.60 10.58 12.79
C PHE A 142 16.36 12.09 12.80
N LYS A 143 16.33 12.66 11.59
CA LYS A 143 15.85 14.00 11.34
C LYS A 143 14.86 13.94 10.20
N VAL A 144 13.64 14.42 10.42
CA VAL A 144 12.66 14.59 9.33
C VAL A 144 13.06 15.84 8.53
N THR A 145 13.30 15.68 7.25
CA THR A 145 13.76 16.76 6.37
C THR A 145 12.66 17.28 5.47
N ASP A 146 11.64 16.45 5.17
CA ASP A 146 10.50 16.82 4.35
C ASP A 146 9.32 15.90 4.67
N ARG A 147 8.10 16.31 4.29
CA ARG A 147 6.87 15.55 4.48
C ARG A 147 5.93 15.80 3.32
N ARG A 148 5.33 14.73 2.82
CA ARG A 148 4.21 14.77 1.90
C ARG A 148 2.99 14.23 2.62
N GLU A 149 2.00 15.09 2.83
CA GLU A 149 0.77 14.68 3.48
C GLU A 149 -0.05 13.77 2.56
N ALA A 150 -0.87 12.90 3.16
CA ALA A 150 -1.86 12.13 2.44
C ALA A 150 -2.80 13.09 1.69
N ALA A 151 -2.94 12.92 0.40
CA ALA A 151 -3.77 13.79 -0.44
C ALA A 151 -4.47 12.98 -1.53
N PRO A 152 -5.63 13.45 -2.02
CA PRO A 152 -6.26 12.82 -3.17
C PRO A 152 -5.36 12.86 -4.41
N ILE A 153 -5.14 11.71 -5.02
CA ILE A 153 -4.43 11.61 -6.30
C ILE A 153 -5.33 12.26 -7.38
N PRO A 154 -4.85 13.25 -8.13
CA PRO A 154 -5.64 13.86 -9.19
C PRO A 154 -6.22 12.80 -10.14
N ARG A 155 -7.49 12.94 -10.50
CA ARG A 155 -8.17 11.97 -11.39
C ARG A 155 -7.38 11.65 -12.66
N SER A 156 -6.74 12.67 -13.25
CA SER A 156 -5.92 12.55 -14.45
C SER A 156 -4.65 11.70 -14.28
N GLU A 157 -4.23 11.46 -13.03
CA GLU A 157 -3.02 10.70 -12.70
C GLU A 157 -3.33 9.27 -12.27
N ILE A 158 -4.62 8.87 -12.23
CA ILE A 158 -5.04 7.52 -11.86
C ILE A 158 -5.06 6.65 -13.12
N PRO A 159 -4.11 5.71 -13.27
CA PRO A 159 -4.09 4.84 -14.42
C PRO A 159 -5.24 3.83 -14.37
N GLY A 160 -5.90 3.58 -15.51
CA GLY A 160 -6.94 2.57 -15.62
C GLY A 160 -8.23 2.88 -14.85
N LEU A 161 -8.50 4.14 -14.53
CA LEU A 161 -9.71 4.54 -13.83
C LEU A 161 -10.97 4.16 -14.62
N ASP A 162 -10.92 4.30 -15.95
CA ASP A 162 -12.01 3.94 -16.87
C ASP A 162 -12.34 2.45 -16.78
N GLU A 163 -11.31 1.61 -16.86
CA GLU A 163 -11.45 0.15 -16.78
C GLU A 163 -11.96 -0.28 -15.41
N LYS A 164 -11.46 0.34 -14.34
CA LYS A 164 -11.92 0.08 -12.98
C LYS A 164 -13.41 0.41 -12.83
N TYR A 165 -13.84 1.59 -13.26
CA TYR A 165 -15.23 2.01 -13.23
C TYR A 165 -16.13 1.07 -14.02
N LEU A 166 -15.76 0.77 -15.28
CA LEU A 166 -16.53 -0.13 -16.15
C LEU A 166 -16.60 -1.55 -15.59
N GLY A 167 -15.51 -2.04 -15.00
CA GLY A 167 -15.48 -3.34 -14.33
C GLY A 167 -16.43 -3.42 -13.15
N GLU A 168 -16.44 -2.42 -12.28
CA GLU A 168 -17.35 -2.35 -11.14
C GLU A 168 -18.83 -2.19 -11.58
N ARG A 169 -19.07 -1.37 -12.59
CA ARG A 169 -20.41 -1.21 -13.18
C ARG A 169 -20.90 -2.53 -13.76
N ARG A 170 -20.06 -3.24 -14.52
CA ARG A 170 -20.37 -4.57 -15.06
C ARG A 170 -20.67 -5.57 -13.96
N ALA A 171 -19.86 -5.61 -12.91
CA ALA A 171 -20.09 -6.50 -11.77
C ALA A 171 -21.42 -6.22 -11.08
N LYS A 172 -21.79 -4.95 -10.93
CA LYS A 172 -23.08 -4.53 -10.35
C LYS A 172 -24.26 -4.95 -11.21
N GLU A 173 -24.18 -4.78 -12.53
CA GLU A 173 -25.22 -5.22 -13.48
C GLU A 173 -25.36 -6.75 -13.47
N ILE A 174 -24.25 -7.50 -13.40
CA ILE A 174 -24.27 -8.97 -13.27
C ILE A 174 -24.95 -9.38 -11.96
N ALA A 175 -24.62 -8.74 -10.85
CA ALA A 175 -25.25 -9.02 -9.56
C ALA A 175 -26.76 -8.76 -9.59
N ALA A 176 -27.19 -7.64 -10.21
CA ALA A 176 -28.60 -7.32 -10.39
C ALA A 176 -29.31 -8.35 -11.27
N LEU A 177 -28.67 -8.82 -12.35
CA LEU A 177 -29.20 -9.87 -13.21
C LEU A 177 -29.37 -11.18 -12.42
N ILE A 178 -28.39 -11.58 -11.61
CA ILE A 178 -28.46 -12.78 -10.78
C ILE A 178 -29.64 -12.70 -9.82
N GLU A 179 -29.84 -11.59 -9.12
CA GLU A 179 -30.96 -11.43 -8.20
C GLU A 179 -32.32 -11.45 -8.93
N ARG A 180 -32.41 -10.83 -10.12
CA ARG A 180 -33.60 -10.89 -10.96
C ARG A 180 -33.91 -12.34 -11.39
N VAL A 181 -32.91 -13.09 -11.82
CA VAL A 181 -33.09 -14.50 -12.22
C VAL A 181 -33.49 -15.35 -11.02
N LYS A 182 -32.89 -15.18 -9.86
CA LYS A 182 -33.27 -15.89 -8.64
C LYS A 182 -34.72 -15.62 -8.24
N SER A 183 -35.18 -14.40 -8.39
CA SER A 183 -36.54 -14.01 -8.00
C SER A 183 -37.66 -14.64 -8.86
N VAL A 184 -37.34 -15.04 -10.10
CA VAL A 184 -38.31 -15.63 -11.06
C VAL A 184 -38.06 -17.13 -11.31
N SER A 185 -37.03 -17.72 -10.73
CA SER A 185 -36.65 -19.12 -10.94
C SER A 185 -36.67 -19.90 -9.63
N THR A 186 -37.10 -21.16 -9.70
CA THR A 186 -36.91 -22.10 -8.59
C THR A 186 -35.53 -22.75 -8.75
N ILE A 187 -34.63 -22.50 -7.79
CA ILE A 187 -33.28 -23.06 -7.80
C ILE A 187 -33.30 -24.34 -6.96
N GLU A 188 -33.09 -25.49 -7.60
CA GLU A 188 -32.85 -26.77 -6.90
C GLU A 188 -31.32 -27.00 -6.83
N GLU A 189 -30.77 -27.04 -5.63
CA GLU A 189 -29.40 -27.49 -5.43
C GLU A 189 -29.33 -29.01 -5.65
N VAL A 190 -28.76 -29.44 -6.74
CA VAL A 190 -28.41 -30.83 -6.96
C VAL A 190 -27.13 -31.13 -6.20
N ALA A 191 -27.24 -31.82 -5.06
CA ALA A 191 -26.08 -32.32 -4.32
C ALA A 191 -25.23 -33.20 -5.25
N GLU A 192 -23.96 -32.81 -5.45
CA GLU A 192 -23.01 -33.68 -6.14
C GLU A 192 -22.87 -34.99 -5.35
N THR A 193 -23.38 -36.08 -5.92
CA THR A 193 -23.13 -37.41 -5.38
C THR A 193 -21.62 -37.66 -5.50
N PRO A 194 -20.88 -37.93 -4.41
CA PRO A 194 -19.49 -38.26 -4.50
C PRO A 194 -19.34 -39.49 -5.38
N ALA A 195 -18.56 -39.40 -6.45
CA ALA A 195 -18.23 -40.50 -7.32
C ALA A 195 -17.66 -41.63 -6.45
N GLY A 196 -18.36 -42.77 -6.48
CA GLY A 196 -18.14 -43.92 -5.61
C GLY A 196 -16.70 -44.40 -5.57
N ALA A 197 -16.41 -45.00 -4.44
CA ALA A 197 -15.18 -45.72 -4.09
C ALA A 197 -14.89 -46.87 -5.06
#